data_3e9edcaa2a23337db15bf305fedc2113
#
_entry.id   3e9edcaa2a23337db15bf305fedc2113
#
_cell.length_a   1.000
_cell.length_b   1.000
_cell.length_c   1.000
_cell.angle_alpha   90.00
_cell.angle_beta   90.00
_cell.angle_gamma   90.00
#
_symmetry.space_group_name_H-M   'P 1'
#
loop_
_entity.id
_entity.type
_entity.pdbx_description
1 polymer ?
#
loop_
_entity_poly.entity_id
_entity_poly.type
_entity_poly.pdbx_seq_one_letter_code
_entity_poly.pdbx_strand_id
1 'polypeptide(L)' 'MTSTKYTRFINFLQNELSISSASIATAERASILLELPYPQSDFNALSMILWQYGLVTLEQLDKIFDWLQNTYEFN' A
#
# COMPACT_ATOMS: atom_id res chain seq x y z
N MET A 1 -5.07 -16.36 6.05
CA MET A 1 -5.66 -15.34 6.93
C MET A 1 -4.95 -14.01 6.72
N THR A 2 -5.70 -12.94 6.60
CA THR A 2 -5.14 -11.62 6.36
C THR A 2 -4.57 -11.04 7.64
N SER A 3 -3.38 -10.46 7.55
CA SER A 3 -2.72 -9.81 8.68
C SER A 3 -3.54 -8.60 9.13
N THR A 4 -3.64 -8.41 10.45
CA THR A 4 -4.30 -7.24 11.00
C THR A 4 -3.63 -5.96 10.54
N LYS A 5 -2.29 -5.95 10.46
CA LYS A 5 -1.56 -4.79 9.99
C LYS A 5 -1.90 -4.48 8.54
N TYR A 6 -2.01 -5.50 7.72
CA TYR A 6 -2.34 -5.30 6.32
C TYR A 6 -3.76 -4.76 6.18
N THR A 7 -4.70 -5.30 6.94
CA THR A 7 -6.08 -4.82 6.91
C THR A 7 -6.13 -3.34 7.27
N ARG A 8 -5.40 -2.93 8.29
CA ARG A 8 -5.36 -1.53 8.70
C ARG A 8 -4.74 -0.65 7.63
N PHE A 9 -3.71 -1.15 6.96
CA PHE A 9 -3.08 -0.43 5.87
C PHE A 9 -4.05 -0.22 4.72
N ILE A 10 -4.77 -1.28 4.33
CA ILE A 10 -5.76 -1.17 3.25
C ILE A 10 -6.87 -0.20 3.65
N ASN A 11 -7.34 -0.27 4.88
CA ASN A 11 -8.37 0.65 5.36
C ASN A 11 -7.89 2.10 5.27
N PHE A 12 -6.62 2.35 5.61
CA PHE A 12 -6.06 3.69 5.48
C PHE A 12 -6.09 4.15 4.03
N LEU A 13 -5.66 3.30 3.11
CA LEU A 13 -5.65 3.66 1.70
C LEU A 13 -7.06 4.01 1.20
N GLN A 14 -8.04 3.21 1.59
CA GLN A 14 -9.41 3.40 1.10
C GLN A 14 -10.10 4.58 1.76
N ASN A 15 -9.93 4.73 3.07
CA ASN A 15 -10.71 5.70 3.83
C ASN A 15 -10.05 7.07 3.91
N GLU A 16 -8.74 7.11 4.00
CA GLU A 16 -8.02 8.38 4.14
C GLU A 16 -7.61 8.95 2.79
N LEU A 17 -7.22 8.09 1.86
CA LEU A 17 -6.72 8.54 0.57
C LEU A 17 -7.71 8.29 -0.57
N SER A 18 -8.84 7.68 -0.28
CA SER A 18 -9.89 7.41 -1.26
C SER A 18 -9.40 6.57 -2.43
N ILE A 19 -8.48 5.67 -2.18
CA ILE A 19 -7.96 4.78 -3.22
C ILE A 19 -8.95 3.63 -3.36
N SER A 20 -9.36 3.34 -4.59
CA SER A 20 -10.39 2.33 -4.83
C SER A 20 -9.87 0.92 -4.61
N SER A 21 -10.80 0.01 -4.31
CA SER A 21 -10.46 -1.40 -4.18
C SER A 21 -9.84 -1.94 -5.47
N ALA A 22 -10.32 -1.46 -6.61
CA ALA A 22 -9.81 -1.91 -7.90
C ALA A 22 -8.35 -1.52 -8.07
N SER A 23 -7.99 -0.31 -7.66
CA SER A 23 -6.60 0.14 -7.74
C SER A 23 -5.70 -0.71 -6.84
N ILE A 24 -6.16 -0.99 -5.63
CA ILE A 24 -5.40 -1.80 -4.69
C ILE A 24 -5.22 -3.21 -5.25
N ALA A 25 -6.29 -3.80 -5.80
CA ALA A 25 -6.21 -5.14 -6.39
C ALA A 25 -5.25 -5.17 -7.57
N THR A 26 -5.22 -4.10 -8.36
CA THR A 26 -4.29 -4.01 -9.48
C THR A 26 -2.85 -4.04 -8.98
N ALA A 27 -2.57 -3.29 -7.93
CA ALA A 27 -1.22 -3.24 -7.36
C ALA A 27 -0.83 -4.58 -6.76
N GLU A 28 -1.76 -5.25 -6.08
CA GLU A 28 -1.49 -6.56 -5.50
C GLU A 28 -1.15 -7.57 -6.60
N ARG A 29 -1.90 -7.53 -7.69
CA ARG A 29 -1.68 -8.43 -8.81
C ARG A 29 -0.33 -8.16 -9.48
N ALA A 30 0.02 -6.88 -9.64
CA ALA A 30 1.30 -6.50 -10.21
C ALA A 30 2.45 -6.98 -9.34
N SER A 31 2.28 -6.92 -8.02
CA SER A 31 3.28 -7.38 -7.08
C SER A 31 3.60 -8.86 -7.32
N ILE A 32 2.56 -9.67 -7.52
CA ILE A 32 2.74 -11.10 -7.78
C ILE A 32 3.41 -11.32 -9.12
N LEU A 33 2.98 -10.61 -10.15
CA LEU A 33 3.54 -10.78 -11.50
C LEU A 33 5.01 -10.37 -11.57
N LEU A 34 5.41 -9.40 -10.76
CA LEU A 34 6.80 -8.96 -10.73
C LEU A 34 7.64 -9.77 -9.75
N GLU A 35 7.06 -10.79 -9.14
CA GLU A 35 7.75 -11.67 -8.19
C GLU A 35 8.33 -10.89 -7.00
N LEU A 36 7.60 -9.86 -6.59
CA LEU A 36 7.97 -9.09 -5.41
C LEU A 36 7.43 -9.76 -4.15
N PRO A 37 7.90 -9.36 -2.98
CA PRO A 37 7.34 -9.89 -1.73
C PRO A 37 5.84 -9.67 -1.68
N TYR A 38 5.13 -10.58 -1.02
CA TYR A 38 3.70 -10.43 -0.86
C TYR A 38 3.39 -9.06 -0.24
N PRO A 39 2.31 -8.39 -0.69
CA PRO A 39 1.96 -7.08 -0.15
C PRO A 39 1.84 -7.07 1.36
N GLN A 40 1.40 -8.18 1.95
CA GLN A 40 1.21 -8.28 3.39
C GLN A 40 2.53 -8.28 4.16
N SER A 41 3.65 -8.54 3.49
CA SER A 41 4.94 -8.57 4.15
C SER A 41 5.80 -7.36 3.81
N ASP A 42 5.41 -6.57 2.81
CA ASP A 42 6.23 -5.42 2.42
C ASP A 42 5.31 -4.30 1.92
N PHE A 43 4.88 -3.47 2.85
CA PHE A 43 3.99 -2.35 2.52
C PHE A 43 4.67 -1.31 1.65
N ASN A 44 6.00 -1.15 1.81
CA ASN A 44 6.73 -0.18 1.00
C ASN A 44 6.73 -0.59 -0.46
N ALA A 45 6.90 -1.89 -0.72
CA ALA A 45 6.90 -2.38 -2.10
C ALA A 45 5.53 -2.14 -2.75
N LEU A 46 4.45 -2.42 -2.03
CA LEU A 46 3.12 -2.20 -2.56
C LEU A 46 2.89 -0.72 -2.82
N SER A 47 3.34 0.14 -1.92
CA SER A 47 3.18 1.58 -2.07
C SER A 47 3.90 2.08 -3.32
N MET A 48 5.10 1.58 -3.58
CA MET A 48 5.84 1.98 -4.77
C MET A 48 5.15 1.53 -6.05
N ILE A 49 4.54 0.34 -6.03
CA ILE A 49 3.79 -0.14 -7.18
C ILE A 49 2.59 0.75 -7.44
N LEU A 50 1.87 1.13 -6.38
CA LEU A 50 0.75 2.05 -6.53
C LEU A 50 1.17 3.32 -7.24
N TRP A 51 2.33 3.86 -6.86
CA TRP A 51 2.82 5.08 -7.47
C TRP A 51 3.31 4.85 -8.90
N GLN A 52 4.06 3.78 -9.12
CA GLN A 52 4.63 3.52 -10.45
C GLN A 52 3.56 3.26 -11.49
N TYR A 53 2.43 2.71 -11.07
CA TYR A 53 1.33 2.44 -11.99
C TYR A 53 0.37 3.61 -12.11
N GLY A 54 0.69 4.73 -11.46
CA GLY A 54 -0.15 5.92 -11.55
C GLY A 54 -1.45 5.82 -10.78
N LEU A 55 -1.52 4.89 -9.82
CA LEU A 55 -2.73 4.68 -9.03
C LEU A 55 -2.81 5.63 -7.84
N VAL A 56 -1.70 6.22 -7.44
CA VAL A 56 -1.65 7.26 -6.42
C VAL A 56 -0.74 8.37 -6.92
N THR A 57 -0.97 9.58 -6.41
CA THR A 57 -0.10 10.72 -6.70
C THR A 57 1.13 10.67 -5.81
N LEU A 58 2.13 11.47 -6.13
CA LEU A 58 3.31 11.58 -5.28
C LEU A 58 2.94 12.09 -3.90
N GLU A 59 1.99 13.03 -3.84
CA GLU A 59 1.53 13.55 -2.57
C GLU A 59 0.88 12.46 -1.72
N GLN A 60 0.07 11.60 -2.35
CA GLN A 60 -0.54 10.48 -1.64
C GLN A 60 0.51 9.47 -1.19
N LEU A 61 1.51 9.22 -2.02
CA LEU A 61 2.60 8.31 -1.65
C LEU A 61 3.34 8.83 -0.42
N ASP A 62 3.56 10.12 -0.36
CA ASP A 62 4.22 10.74 0.78
C ASP A 62 3.40 10.53 2.05
N LYS A 63 2.08 10.67 1.96
CA LYS A 63 1.20 10.41 3.09
C LYS A 63 1.23 8.95 3.52
N ILE A 64 1.35 8.05 2.56
CA ILE A 64 1.44 6.62 2.86
C ILE A 64 2.70 6.34 3.69
N PHE A 65 3.85 6.84 3.24
CA PHE A 65 5.09 6.62 3.96
C PHE A 65 5.06 7.25 5.34
N ASP A 66 4.47 8.43 5.46
CA ASP A 66 4.34 9.09 6.73
C ASP A 66 3.49 8.26 7.70
N TRP A 67 2.37 7.72 7.19
CA TRP A 67 1.49 6.89 8.01
C TRP A 67 2.19 5.60 8.44
N LEU A 68 2.94 4.97 7.54
CA LEU A 68 3.66 3.74 7.85
C LEU A 68 4.72 4.00 8.90
N GLN A 69 5.45 5.09 8.78
CA GLN A 69 6.49 5.42 9.73
C GLN A 69 5.89 5.67 11.11
N ASN A 70 4.79 6.40 11.18
CA ASN A 70 4.17 6.72 12.46
C ASN A 70 3.45 5.54 13.09
N THR A 71 3.07 4.55 12.28
CA THR A 71 2.26 3.43 12.76
C THR A 71 3.10 2.21 13.06
N TYR A 72 4.11 1.91 12.23
CA TYR A 72 4.83 0.64 12.31
C TYR A 72 6.32 0.77 12.47
N GLU A 73 6.93 1.92 12.16
CA GLU A 73 8.39 2.06 12.16
C GLU A 73 8.82 3.07 13.18
N PHE A 74 8.44 2.87 14.39
CA PHE A 74 8.96 3.75 15.37
C PHE A 74 9.99 3.07 16.16
N ASN A 75 10.74 3.62 16.54
CA ASN A 75 11.69 2.96 17.25
C ASN A 75 12.00 3.10 18.18
#